data_506d18d0e49874571d92ddfc983a8b4d
#
_entry.id   506d18d0e49874571d92ddfc983a8b4d
#
_cell.length_a   1.000
_cell.length_b   1.000
_cell.length_c   1.000
_cell.angle_alpha   90.00
_cell.angle_beta   90.00
_cell.angle_gamma   90.00
#
_symmetry.space_group_name_H-M   'P 1'
#
loop_
_entity.id
_entity.type
_entity.pdbx_description
1 polymer ?
#
loop_
_entity_poly.entity_id
_entity_poly.type
_entity_poly.pdbx_seq_one_letter_code
_entity_poly.pdbx_strand_id
1 'polypeptide(L)'
;LVIGIMYIWRKEWYELEKLEVQNRHIDTFRQESHEIFVLLIELSLSGETVLEWEYTDLEHYHIRRIAIDSMLCRFKAIYPAERIDSVRHLLEDKERQMRQIVQVLKQQQAINDKITHQVPVIVQKSAQEQPKKPKRKGFLGIFGKKEEIKPTVTTTMLRSLNRNMIAEQQE
;
A
#
# COMPACT_ATOMS: atom_id res chain seq x y z
N LEU A 1 70.03 -28.22 -6.39
CA LEU A 1 68.82 -29.04 -6.30
C LEU A 1 67.86 -28.50 -5.22
N VAL A 2 68.30 -28.28 -3.98
CA VAL A 2 67.46 -27.82 -2.82
C VAL A 2 66.85 -26.43 -3.09
N ILE A 3 67.63 -25.50 -3.65
CA ILE A 3 67.18 -24.12 -3.96
C ILE A 3 66.05 -24.14 -5.00
N GLY A 4 66.16 -25.00 -6.03
CA GLY A 4 65.11 -25.13 -7.03
C GLY A 4 63.78 -25.66 -6.48
N ILE A 5 63.84 -26.63 -5.58
CA ILE A 5 62.67 -27.20 -4.88
C ILE A 5 62.03 -26.14 -3.96
N MET A 6 62.80 -25.38 -3.24
CA MET A 6 62.30 -24.29 -2.40
C MET A 6 61.60 -23.17 -3.23
N TYR A 7 62.13 -22.85 -4.42
CA TYR A 7 61.51 -21.86 -5.31
C TYR A 7 60.18 -22.32 -5.87
N ILE A 8 60.08 -23.61 -6.27
CA ILE A 8 58.84 -24.19 -6.78
C ILE A 8 57.79 -24.22 -5.64
N TRP A 9 58.17 -24.69 -4.45
CA TRP A 9 57.29 -24.73 -3.26
C TRP A 9 56.75 -23.35 -2.88
N ARG A 10 57.60 -22.33 -2.92
CA ARG A 10 57.23 -20.96 -2.61
C ARG A 10 56.25 -20.38 -3.67
N LYS A 11 56.42 -20.75 -4.92
CA LYS A 11 55.54 -20.34 -6.01
C LYS A 11 54.18 -20.99 -5.89
N GLU A 12 54.13 -22.29 -5.64
CA GLU A 12 52.86 -23.03 -5.43
C GLU A 12 52.13 -22.55 -4.19
N TRP A 13 52.84 -22.23 -3.12
CA TRP A 13 52.24 -21.67 -1.90
C TRP A 13 51.60 -20.31 -2.13
N TYR A 14 52.24 -19.46 -2.90
CA TYR A 14 51.68 -18.16 -3.29
C TYR A 14 50.46 -18.26 -4.20
N GLU A 15 50.45 -19.20 -5.11
CA GLU A 15 49.27 -19.47 -5.98
C GLU A 15 48.10 -20.05 -5.18
N LEU A 16 48.37 -20.93 -4.22
CA LEU A 16 47.36 -21.45 -3.29
C LEU A 16 46.74 -20.37 -2.42
N GLU A 17 47.57 -19.50 -1.85
CA GLU A 17 47.09 -18.35 -1.05
C GLU A 17 46.21 -17.42 -1.88
N LYS A 18 46.60 -17.15 -3.11
CA LYS A 18 45.79 -16.33 -4.06
C LYS A 18 44.46 -16.98 -4.36
N LEU A 19 44.42 -18.28 -4.59
CA LEU A 19 43.18 -19.06 -4.83
C LEU A 19 42.27 -19.08 -3.59
N GLU A 20 42.88 -19.20 -2.40
CA GLU A 20 42.12 -19.17 -1.16
C GLU A 20 41.46 -17.81 -0.91
N VAL A 21 42.18 -16.72 -1.17
CA VAL A 21 41.61 -15.35 -1.11
C VAL A 21 40.47 -15.17 -2.12
N GLN A 22 40.64 -15.69 -3.35
CA GLN A 22 39.57 -15.63 -4.35
C GLN A 22 38.35 -16.47 -3.95
N ASN A 23 38.55 -17.66 -3.40
CA ASN A 23 37.43 -18.51 -2.90
C ASN A 23 36.69 -17.83 -1.77
N ARG A 24 37.37 -17.25 -0.80
CA ARG A 24 36.74 -16.50 0.28
C ARG A 24 35.90 -15.33 -0.25
N HIS A 25 36.39 -14.63 -1.26
CA HIS A 25 35.66 -13.55 -1.90
C HIS A 25 34.38 -14.06 -2.60
N ILE A 26 34.46 -15.21 -3.28
CA ILE A 26 33.31 -15.84 -3.93
C ILE A 26 32.28 -16.31 -2.90
N ASP A 27 32.72 -16.89 -1.79
CA ASP A 27 31.82 -17.36 -0.73
C ASP A 27 31.11 -16.20 -0.04
N THR A 28 31.82 -15.13 0.29
CA THR A 28 31.23 -13.90 0.84
C THR A 28 30.20 -13.32 -0.11
N PHE A 29 30.54 -13.23 -1.39
CA PHE A 29 29.63 -12.73 -2.43
C PHE A 29 28.39 -13.60 -2.59
N ARG A 30 28.55 -14.92 -2.55
CA ARG A 30 27.43 -15.87 -2.62
C ARG A 30 26.49 -15.71 -1.42
N GLN A 31 27.07 -15.53 -0.22
CA GLN A 31 26.30 -15.29 1.00
C GLN A 31 25.54 -13.96 0.94
N GLU A 32 26.18 -12.86 0.55
CA GLU A 32 25.51 -11.55 0.38
C GLU A 32 24.41 -11.61 -0.68
N SER A 33 24.63 -12.30 -1.81
CA SER A 33 23.61 -12.48 -2.86
C SER A 33 22.41 -13.24 -2.34
N HIS A 34 22.64 -14.27 -1.53
CA HIS A 34 21.56 -15.05 -0.92
C HIS A 34 20.76 -14.20 0.07
N GLU A 35 21.43 -13.43 0.91
CA GLU A 35 20.79 -12.52 1.87
C GLU A 35 19.88 -11.51 1.16
N ILE A 36 20.39 -10.84 0.12
CA ILE A 36 19.56 -9.90 -0.68
C ILE A 36 18.35 -10.61 -1.28
N PHE A 37 18.55 -11.82 -1.83
CA PHE A 37 17.46 -12.57 -2.45
C PHE A 37 16.35 -12.90 -1.43
N VAL A 38 16.72 -13.33 -0.23
CA VAL A 38 15.78 -13.61 0.87
C VAL A 38 15.04 -12.35 1.28
N LEU A 39 15.74 -11.24 1.46
CA LEU A 39 15.13 -9.96 1.82
C LEU A 39 14.19 -9.42 0.72
N LEU A 40 14.53 -9.62 -0.56
CA LEU A 40 13.66 -9.26 -1.68
C LEU A 40 12.37 -10.08 -1.70
N ILE A 41 12.47 -11.39 -1.44
CA ILE A 41 11.29 -12.26 -1.32
C ILE A 41 10.43 -11.81 -0.14
N GLU A 42 11.02 -11.61 1.03
CA GLU A 42 10.30 -11.16 2.22
C GLU A 42 9.58 -9.82 1.98
N LEU A 43 10.27 -8.86 1.37
CA LEU A 43 9.70 -7.58 1.02
C LEU A 43 8.57 -7.73 -0.04
N SER A 44 8.72 -8.66 -0.96
CA SER A 44 7.72 -8.94 -1.99
C SER A 44 6.45 -9.54 -1.38
N LEU A 45 6.60 -10.52 -0.49
CA LEU A 45 5.49 -11.18 0.20
C LEU A 45 4.78 -10.25 1.18
N SER A 46 5.51 -9.41 1.91
CA SER A 46 4.89 -8.45 2.84
C SER A 46 3.90 -7.51 2.15
N GLY A 47 4.11 -7.20 0.87
CA GLY A 47 3.19 -6.37 0.10
C GLY A 47 1.86 -7.02 -0.26
N GLU A 48 1.68 -8.32 -0.07
CA GLU A 48 0.40 -9.00 -0.36
C GLU A 48 -0.67 -8.66 0.68
N THR A 49 -0.28 -8.26 1.88
CA THR A 49 -1.19 -7.88 2.98
C THR A 49 -1.48 -6.37 3.03
N VAL A 50 -1.13 -5.62 1.98
CA VAL A 50 -1.23 -4.14 1.95
C VAL A 50 -2.64 -3.60 2.27
N LEU A 51 -3.68 -4.39 2.02
CA LEU A 51 -5.07 -4.01 2.30
C LEU A 51 -5.37 -3.88 3.80
N GLU A 52 -4.57 -4.51 4.65
CA GLU A 52 -4.70 -4.48 6.12
C GLU A 52 -3.72 -3.49 6.76
N TRP A 53 -2.88 -2.82 5.95
CA TRP A 53 -1.81 -1.98 6.45
C TRP A 53 -2.29 -0.67 7.05
N GLU A 54 -1.56 -0.27 8.08
CA GLU A 54 -1.57 1.08 8.62
C GLU A 54 -0.35 1.89 8.11
N TYR A 55 -0.29 3.17 8.48
CA TYR A 55 0.87 4.01 8.12
C TYR A 55 2.17 3.51 8.74
N THR A 56 2.11 2.86 9.90
CA THR A 56 3.27 2.23 10.56
C THR A 56 3.86 1.08 9.75
N ASP A 57 3.00 0.26 9.12
CA ASP A 57 3.45 -0.85 8.29
C ASP A 57 4.12 -0.34 7.01
N LEU A 58 3.59 0.75 6.46
CA LEU A 58 4.18 1.41 5.31
C LEU A 58 5.57 1.99 5.63
N GLU A 59 5.77 2.55 6.82
CA GLU A 59 7.07 3.04 7.28
C GLU A 59 8.07 1.89 7.48
N HIS A 60 7.64 0.78 8.06
CA HIS A 60 8.46 -0.42 8.18
C HIS A 60 8.87 -0.98 6.81
N TYR A 61 7.96 -1.00 5.85
CA TYR A 61 8.27 -1.38 4.48
C TYR A 61 9.30 -0.44 3.85
N HIS A 62 9.15 0.86 4.03
CA HIS A 62 10.07 1.88 3.53
C HIS A 62 11.50 1.67 4.06
N ILE A 63 11.65 1.48 5.36
CA ILE A 63 12.96 1.25 6.00
C ILE A 63 13.63 0.00 5.42
N ARG A 64 12.88 -1.11 5.27
CA ARG A 64 13.39 -2.35 4.69
C ARG A 64 13.81 -2.16 3.23
N ARG A 65 13.01 -1.44 2.43
CA ARG A 65 13.35 -1.13 1.04
C ARG A 65 14.65 -0.34 0.93
N ILE A 66 14.86 0.67 1.77
CA ILE A 66 16.10 1.46 1.79
C ILE A 66 17.31 0.58 2.15
N ALA A 67 17.17 -0.32 3.10
CA ALA A 67 18.23 -1.26 3.46
C ALA A 67 18.63 -2.14 2.26
N ILE A 68 17.64 -2.71 1.57
CA ILE A 68 17.85 -3.51 0.35
C ILE A 68 18.46 -2.67 -0.76
N ASP A 69 18.00 -1.43 -0.97
CA ASP A 69 18.53 -0.51 -1.96
C ASP A 69 20.03 -0.24 -1.73
N SER A 70 20.42 -0.05 -0.49
CA SER A 70 21.82 0.13 -0.10
C SER A 70 22.68 -1.11 -0.38
N MET A 71 22.13 -2.30 -0.17
CA MET A 71 22.79 -3.56 -0.51
C MET A 71 22.93 -3.70 -2.04
N LEU A 72 21.88 -3.45 -2.80
CA LEU A 72 21.87 -3.50 -4.26
C LEU A 72 22.89 -2.53 -4.87
N CYS A 73 23.07 -1.34 -4.29
CA CYS A 73 24.08 -0.39 -4.73
C CYS A 73 25.51 -0.97 -4.67
N ARG A 74 25.83 -1.78 -3.66
CA ARG A 74 27.13 -2.44 -3.58
C ARG A 74 27.35 -3.46 -4.70
N PHE A 75 26.29 -4.09 -5.17
CA PHE A 75 26.35 -5.07 -6.26
C PHE A 75 26.56 -4.45 -7.64
N LYS A 76 26.38 -3.13 -7.82
CA LYS A 76 26.70 -2.44 -9.08
C LYS A 76 28.16 -2.57 -9.51
N ALA A 77 29.05 -2.83 -8.57
CA ALA A 77 30.47 -3.05 -8.88
C ALA A 77 30.73 -4.38 -9.62
N ILE A 78 29.81 -5.34 -9.51
CA ILE A 78 30.00 -6.72 -9.97
C ILE A 78 28.99 -7.09 -11.08
N TYR A 79 27.76 -6.55 -10.99
CA TYR A 79 26.70 -6.79 -11.95
C TYR A 79 26.46 -5.58 -12.87
N PRO A 80 25.87 -5.79 -14.06
CA PRO A 80 25.47 -4.70 -14.94
C PRO A 80 24.57 -3.69 -14.19
N ALA A 81 25.03 -2.45 -14.13
CA ALA A 81 24.37 -1.39 -13.38
C ALA A 81 22.89 -1.22 -13.80
N GLU A 82 22.59 -1.37 -15.08
CA GLU A 82 21.23 -1.25 -15.64
C GLU A 82 20.24 -2.24 -15.00
N ARG A 83 20.68 -3.49 -14.77
CA ARG A 83 19.82 -4.51 -14.12
C ARG A 83 19.55 -4.18 -12.66
N ILE A 84 20.57 -3.75 -11.96
CA ILE A 84 20.42 -3.34 -10.55
C ILE A 84 19.51 -2.12 -10.44
N ASP A 85 19.71 -1.13 -11.30
CA ASP A 85 18.86 0.06 -11.32
C ASP A 85 17.40 -0.27 -11.67
N SER A 86 17.17 -1.20 -12.59
CA SER A 86 15.82 -1.67 -12.91
C SER A 86 15.13 -2.29 -11.69
N VAL A 87 15.82 -3.12 -10.91
CA VAL A 87 15.26 -3.72 -9.68
C VAL A 87 14.96 -2.63 -8.64
N ARG A 88 15.87 -1.67 -8.46
CA ARG A 88 15.69 -0.55 -7.53
C ARG A 88 14.46 0.30 -7.89
N HIS A 89 14.29 0.63 -9.17
CA HIS A 89 13.11 1.36 -9.66
C HIS A 89 11.81 0.57 -9.45
N LEU A 90 11.82 -0.74 -9.71
CA LEU A 90 10.65 -1.57 -9.46
C LEU A 90 10.23 -1.58 -7.97
N LEU A 91 11.20 -1.63 -7.06
CA LEU A 91 10.93 -1.56 -5.62
C LEU A 91 10.37 -0.20 -5.20
N GLU A 92 10.89 0.88 -5.77
CA GLU A 92 10.42 2.25 -5.52
C GLU A 92 9.00 2.44 -6.05
N ASP A 93 8.73 2.00 -7.26
CA ASP A 93 7.40 2.05 -7.87
C ASP A 93 6.37 1.23 -7.08
N LYS A 94 6.76 0.04 -6.62
CA LYS A 94 5.93 -0.79 -5.76
C LYS A 94 5.59 -0.08 -4.46
N GLU A 95 6.56 0.52 -3.78
CA GLU A 95 6.31 1.30 -2.57
C GLU A 95 5.35 2.46 -2.83
N ARG A 96 5.53 3.18 -3.93
CA ARG A 96 4.64 4.28 -4.32
C ARG A 96 3.19 3.80 -4.51
N GLN A 97 3.00 2.67 -5.19
CA GLN A 97 1.67 2.08 -5.38
C GLN A 97 1.04 1.65 -4.05
N MET A 98 1.79 1.01 -3.15
CA MET A 98 1.31 0.64 -1.82
C MET A 98 0.90 1.86 -1.00
N ARG A 99 1.67 2.93 -1.06
CA ARG A 99 1.36 4.20 -0.40
C ARG A 99 0.02 4.77 -0.90
N GLN A 100 -0.21 4.72 -2.20
CA GLN A 100 -1.48 5.14 -2.80
C GLN A 100 -2.65 4.27 -2.35
N ILE A 101 -2.47 2.94 -2.32
CA ILE A 101 -3.51 2.00 -1.86
C ILE A 101 -3.88 2.29 -0.40
N VAL A 102 -2.91 2.40 0.49
CA VAL A 102 -3.15 2.70 1.91
C VAL A 102 -3.87 4.04 2.07
N GLN A 103 -3.49 5.06 1.30
CA GLN A 103 -4.15 6.36 1.32
C GLN A 103 -5.62 6.27 0.89
N VAL A 104 -5.92 5.59 -0.20
CA VAL A 104 -7.30 5.39 -0.69
C VAL A 104 -8.13 4.62 0.34
N LEU A 105 -7.59 3.55 0.92
CA LEU A 105 -8.28 2.78 1.96
C LEU A 105 -8.61 3.63 3.19
N LYS A 106 -7.70 4.48 3.64
CA LYS A 106 -7.94 5.39 4.78
C LYS A 106 -8.99 6.46 4.44
N GLN A 107 -8.99 6.98 3.22
CA GLN A 107 -10.04 7.90 2.76
C GLN A 107 -11.40 7.21 2.73
N GLN A 108 -11.48 5.99 2.20
CA GLN A 108 -12.72 5.22 2.15
C GLN A 108 -13.25 4.91 3.56
N GLN A 109 -12.36 4.54 4.49
CA GLN A 109 -12.72 4.32 5.89
C GLN A 109 -13.28 5.60 6.53
N ALA A 110 -12.62 6.74 6.34
CA ALA A 110 -13.10 8.02 6.87
C ALA A 110 -14.46 8.44 6.29
N ILE A 111 -14.73 8.15 5.01
CA ILE A 111 -16.06 8.38 4.39
C ILE A 111 -17.10 7.47 5.02
N ASN A 112 -16.78 6.19 5.19
CA ASN A 112 -17.68 5.20 5.79
C ASN A 112 -18.06 5.58 7.24
N ASP A 113 -17.08 6.05 8.01
CA ASP A 113 -17.30 6.52 9.38
C ASP A 113 -18.22 7.74 9.41
N LYS A 114 -18.00 8.71 8.50
CA LYS A 114 -18.89 9.87 8.36
C LYS A 114 -20.33 9.46 8.02
N ILE A 115 -20.51 8.51 7.12
CA ILE A 115 -21.83 8.00 6.76
C ILE A 115 -22.48 7.33 7.96
N THR A 116 -21.77 6.45 8.65
CA THR A 116 -22.28 5.71 9.82
C THR A 116 -22.71 6.66 10.92
N HIS A 117 -22.00 7.76 11.14
CA HIS A 117 -22.37 8.76 12.15
C HIS A 117 -23.47 9.71 11.69
N GLN A 118 -23.59 10.03 10.41
CA GLN A 118 -24.58 10.99 9.90
C GLN A 118 -25.94 10.36 9.63
N VAL A 119 -26.00 9.11 9.20
CA VAL A 119 -27.27 8.40 8.90
C VAL A 119 -28.19 8.33 10.13
N PRO A 120 -27.77 7.96 11.34
CA PRO A 120 -28.63 7.96 12.53
C PRO A 120 -29.19 9.35 12.86
N VAL A 121 -28.38 10.41 12.68
CA VAL A 121 -28.81 11.80 12.94
C VAL A 121 -29.91 12.24 11.97
N ILE A 122 -29.80 11.86 10.70
CA ILE A 122 -30.81 12.17 9.67
C ILE A 122 -32.11 11.42 9.97
N VAL A 123 -32.04 10.16 10.36
CA VAL A 123 -33.21 9.35 10.72
C VAL A 123 -33.92 9.92 11.95
N GLN A 124 -33.18 10.34 12.99
CA GLN A 124 -33.76 10.98 14.19
C GLN A 124 -34.42 12.33 13.84
N LYS A 125 -33.79 13.18 13.04
CA LYS A 125 -34.39 14.46 12.59
C LYS A 125 -35.66 14.24 11.78
N SER A 126 -35.66 13.25 10.90
CA SER A 126 -36.84 12.90 10.09
C SER A 126 -37.99 12.35 10.96
N ALA A 127 -37.67 11.65 12.05
CA ALA A 127 -38.70 11.14 13.00
C ALA A 127 -39.28 12.26 13.86
N GLN A 128 -38.52 13.32 14.16
CA GLN A 128 -39.01 14.47 14.92
C GLN A 128 -39.83 15.46 14.06
N GLU A 129 -39.61 15.51 12.77
CA GLU A 129 -40.35 16.35 11.83
C GLU A 129 -41.59 15.66 11.23
N GLN A 130 -42.15 14.64 11.89
CA GLN A 130 -43.46 14.12 11.47
C GLN A 130 -44.50 15.27 11.50
N PRO A 131 -45.09 15.63 10.40
CA PRO A 131 -46.08 16.71 10.38
C PRO A 131 -47.20 16.31 11.29
N LYS A 132 -47.52 17.19 12.27
CA LYS A 132 -48.72 17.05 13.08
C LYS A 132 -49.90 16.80 12.16
N LYS A 133 -50.54 15.63 12.26
CA LYS A 133 -51.74 15.27 11.50
C LYS A 133 -52.71 16.47 11.56
N PRO A 134 -53.20 17.03 10.46
CA PRO A 134 -54.19 18.06 10.51
C PRO A 134 -55.45 17.49 11.16
N LYS A 135 -55.88 18.12 12.24
CA LYS A 135 -57.16 17.79 12.86
C LYS A 135 -58.22 17.92 11.77
N ARG A 136 -58.86 16.79 11.39
CA ARG A 136 -60.05 16.76 10.54
C ARG A 136 -61.14 17.58 11.20
N LYS A 137 -61.34 18.81 10.78
CA LYS A 137 -62.59 19.50 10.95
C LYS A 137 -63.54 18.98 9.89
N GLY A 138 -64.67 18.50 10.32
CA GLY A 138 -65.59 17.71 9.60
C GLY A 138 -66.26 18.36 8.40
N PHE A 139 -66.80 17.47 7.61
CA PHE A 139 -68.07 17.48 6.89
C PHE A 139 -68.32 18.59 5.85
N LEU A 140 -68.49 18.12 4.62
CA LEU A 140 -68.93 18.82 3.38
C LEU A 140 -67.82 19.44 2.53
N GLY A 141 -67.54 18.75 1.45
CA GLY A 141 -66.75 19.34 0.36
C GLY A 141 -66.30 18.30 -0.66
N ILE A 142 -67.24 17.88 -1.49
CA ILE A 142 -67.02 17.15 -2.72
C ILE A 142 -66.11 18.02 -3.62
N PHE A 143 -65.05 17.48 -4.10
CA PHE A 143 -64.26 17.64 -5.30
C PHE A 143 -62.77 17.53 -5.00
N GLY A 144 -62.22 16.39 -5.44
CA GLY A 144 -60.81 16.05 -5.30
C GLY A 144 -59.93 16.91 -6.22
N LYS A 145 -58.92 17.50 -5.62
CA LYS A 145 -57.67 17.79 -6.30
C LYS A 145 -56.63 16.76 -5.86
N LYS A 146 -56.16 16.01 -6.83
CA LYS A 146 -54.98 15.14 -6.68
C LYS A 146 -53.79 16.02 -6.29
N GLU A 147 -53.42 16.08 -5.03
CA GLU A 147 -52.17 16.68 -4.63
C GLU A 147 -51.05 15.72 -5.03
N GLU A 148 -50.17 16.19 -5.92
CA GLU A 148 -48.88 15.56 -6.21
C GLU A 148 -48.14 15.40 -4.88
N ILE A 149 -47.75 14.17 -4.56
CA ILE A 149 -46.91 13.84 -3.43
C ILE A 149 -45.56 14.49 -3.71
N LYS A 150 -45.26 15.63 -3.09
CA LYS A 150 -43.95 16.24 -3.08
C LYS A 150 -42.99 15.24 -2.44
N PRO A 151 -41.86 14.93 -3.08
CA PRO A 151 -40.90 13.99 -2.53
C PRO A 151 -40.43 14.46 -1.14
N THR A 152 -40.56 13.59 -0.18
CA THR A 152 -40.20 13.85 1.22
C THR A 152 -38.73 14.29 1.31
N VAL A 153 -38.43 15.27 2.14
CA VAL A 153 -37.07 15.84 2.36
C VAL A 153 -36.02 14.76 2.53
N THR A 154 -36.37 13.63 3.12
CA THR A 154 -35.54 12.43 3.26
C THR A 154 -35.03 11.86 1.95
N THR A 155 -35.87 11.80 0.92
CA THR A 155 -35.48 11.25 -0.41
C THR A 155 -34.53 12.19 -1.14
N THR A 156 -34.72 13.49 -0.95
CA THR A 156 -33.86 14.52 -1.56
C THR A 156 -32.46 14.52 -0.89
N MET A 157 -32.39 14.38 0.43
CA MET A 157 -31.12 14.28 1.17
C MET A 157 -30.36 13.00 0.85
N LEU A 158 -31.02 11.85 0.77
CA LEU A 158 -30.39 10.59 0.36
C LEU A 158 -29.84 10.65 -1.07
N ARG A 159 -30.54 11.33 -1.98
CA ARG A 159 -30.04 11.56 -3.35
C ARG A 159 -28.82 12.49 -3.39
N SER A 160 -28.80 13.55 -2.58
CA SER A 160 -27.64 14.46 -2.51
C SER A 160 -26.41 13.79 -1.89
N LEU A 161 -26.58 12.98 -0.84
CA LEU A 161 -25.51 12.18 -0.25
C LEU A 161 -24.94 11.17 -1.25
N ASN A 162 -25.80 10.47 -1.99
CA ASN A 162 -25.38 9.51 -3.00
C ASN A 162 -24.64 10.17 -4.17
N ARG A 163 -25.04 11.37 -4.61
CA ARG A 163 -24.32 12.14 -5.63
C ARG A 163 -22.94 12.59 -5.15
N ASN A 164 -22.84 13.07 -3.91
CA ASN A 164 -21.54 13.50 -3.35
C ASN A 164 -20.58 12.32 -3.19
N MET A 165 -21.08 11.15 -2.78
CA MET A 165 -20.28 9.93 -2.71
C MET A 165 -19.74 9.48 -4.07
N ILE A 166 -20.58 9.55 -5.12
CA ILE A 166 -20.16 9.18 -6.49
C ILE A 166 -19.14 10.18 -7.04
N ALA A 167 -19.28 11.46 -6.74
CA ALA A 167 -18.34 12.49 -7.16
C ALA A 167 -16.97 12.33 -6.49
N GLU A 168 -16.93 12.02 -5.17
CA GLU A 168 -15.69 11.78 -4.43
C GLU A 168 -14.98 10.46 -4.82
N GLN A 169 -15.66 9.52 -5.46
CA GLN A 169 -15.05 8.28 -5.96
C GLN A 169 -14.48 8.41 -7.38
N GLN A 170 -14.75 9.51 -8.08
CA GLN A 170 -14.30 9.76 -9.46
C GLN A 170 -13.12 10.73 -9.57
N GLU A 171 -12.70 11.36 -8.46
CA GLU A 171 -11.47 12.15 -8.35
C GLU A 171 -10.31 11.31 -7.78
#